data_982fc08cc58951df2c823ecbce92dfab
#
_entry.id   982fc08cc58951df2c823ecbce92dfab
#
_cell.length_a   1.000
_cell.length_b   1.000
_cell.length_c   1.000
_cell.angle_alpha   90.00
_cell.angle_beta   90.00
_cell.angle_gamma   90.00
#
_symmetry.space_group_name_H-M   'P 1'
#
loop_
_entity.id
_entity.type
_entity.pdbx_description
1 polymer ?
#
loop_
_entity_poly.entity_id
_entity_poly.type
_entity_poly.pdbx_seq_one_letter_code
_entity_poly.pdbx_strand_id
1 'polypeptide(L)'
;MMQTKNWMALVGLTCAAFIFNTSEFIPIGLLTDIANDFLTTEAQAGMIISIYAFVVMLLSLPLMIVVSRFEMKKLLSSVIFVFVGFQLLSAVSTSYYMLMLSRIGVACAHAIFWSIVSPLAVRTVPEKYKSLALSMIVTGTSVAMIFGLPIGRVIGLHIGWRMTFLCIGIFAFVLMIYLMLILSKVPSRGTFSLQKLPFLFRKSVLLDFFIISFTIATSYYTGYSYIEPFLKQVAGLQDNWITVTLVIFGAMGILGSLAFSRFYNKNPYKFTDFVLLGIFGCLMLLQAAACCSLTIILLCALWGMVFTASNVVLQAETINNSPIEATAVSMSIFSGIFNLGIACGTYIGGQVCTHFSMSDIGYAGAVLAFITFIYWNKIIKKKMKEKAVCC
;
A
#
# COMPACT_ATOMS: atom_id res chain seq x y z
N MET A 1 -21.03 25.43 -9.45
CA MET A 1 -21.18 23.97 -9.20
C MET A 1 -20.21 23.20 -10.08
N MET A 2 -19.74 22.05 -9.66
CA MET A 2 -18.92 21.16 -10.50
C MET A 2 -19.84 20.53 -11.58
N GLN A 3 -19.38 20.51 -12.83
CA GLN A 3 -20.15 19.87 -13.92
C GLN A 3 -20.29 18.37 -13.65
N THR A 4 -21.43 17.79 -14.00
CA THR A 4 -21.71 16.35 -13.84
C THR A 4 -20.62 15.48 -14.44
N LYS A 5 -20.10 15.87 -15.62
CA LYS A 5 -19.01 15.16 -16.31
C LYS A 5 -17.73 15.08 -15.48
N ASN A 6 -17.37 16.15 -14.77
CA ASN A 6 -16.18 16.17 -13.90
C ASN A 6 -16.37 15.28 -12.67
N TRP A 7 -17.59 15.25 -12.10
CA TRP A 7 -17.94 14.33 -11.02
C TRP A 7 -17.82 12.88 -11.47
N MET A 8 -18.38 12.54 -12.61
CA MET A 8 -18.31 11.19 -13.18
C MET A 8 -16.86 10.75 -13.44
N ALA A 9 -16.05 11.66 -14.01
CA ALA A 9 -14.64 11.40 -14.23
C ALA A 9 -13.87 11.16 -12.91
N LEU A 10 -14.14 11.96 -11.88
CA LEU A 10 -13.50 11.83 -10.58
C LEU A 10 -13.91 10.53 -9.87
N VAL A 11 -15.18 10.15 -9.91
CA VAL A 11 -15.65 8.84 -9.40
C VAL A 11 -14.95 7.69 -10.12
N GLY A 12 -14.84 7.75 -11.46
CA GLY A 12 -14.11 6.72 -12.21
C GLY A 12 -12.65 6.62 -11.82
N LEU A 13 -11.94 7.73 -11.58
CA LEU A 13 -10.56 7.72 -11.09
C LEU A 13 -10.44 7.15 -9.68
N THR A 14 -11.42 7.42 -8.81
CA THR A 14 -11.51 6.84 -7.46
C THR A 14 -11.71 5.32 -7.52
N CYS A 15 -12.60 4.84 -8.41
CA CYS A 15 -12.76 3.41 -8.65
C CYS A 15 -11.50 2.77 -9.23
N ALA A 16 -10.74 3.47 -10.08
CA ALA A 16 -9.46 2.99 -10.56
C ALA A 16 -8.44 2.84 -9.42
N ALA A 17 -8.36 3.83 -8.52
CA ALA A 17 -7.50 3.75 -7.34
C ALA A 17 -7.90 2.56 -6.44
N PHE A 18 -9.20 2.33 -6.24
CA PHE A 18 -9.71 1.15 -5.54
C PHE A 18 -9.24 -0.16 -6.18
N ILE A 19 -9.41 -0.32 -7.50
CA ILE A 19 -9.07 -1.56 -8.21
C ILE A 19 -7.57 -1.84 -8.17
N PHE A 20 -6.74 -0.83 -8.45
CA PHE A 20 -5.29 -1.00 -8.47
C PHE A 20 -4.76 -1.38 -7.09
N ASN A 21 -5.25 -0.71 -6.05
CA ASN A 21 -4.84 -1.02 -4.68
C ASN A 21 -5.37 -2.39 -4.20
N THR A 22 -6.60 -2.75 -4.56
CA THR A 22 -7.17 -4.08 -4.29
C THR A 22 -6.32 -5.17 -4.94
N SER A 23 -5.95 -5.01 -6.22
CA SER A 23 -5.11 -5.98 -6.95
C SER A 23 -3.73 -6.16 -6.31
N GLU A 24 -3.17 -5.11 -5.72
CA GLU A 24 -1.86 -5.17 -5.04
C GLU A 24 -1.91 -6.12 -3.85
N PHE A 25 -2.93 -5.99 -2.99
CA PHE A 25 -2.98 -6.67 -1.70
C PHE A 25 -3.78 -7.99 -1.70
N ILE A 26 -4.54 -8.30 -2.73
CA ILE A 26 -5.32 -9.55 -2.83
C ILE A 26 -4.49 -10.81 -2.60
N PRO A 27 -3.24 -10.95 -3.11
CA PRO A 27 -2.46 -12.17 -2.85
C PRO A 27 -2.24 -12.45 -1.37
N ILE A 28 -2.23 -11.43 -0.50
CA ILE A 28 -2.09 -11.60 0.96
C ILE A 28 -3.26 -12.42 1.54
N GLY A 29 -4.48 -12.19 1.04
CA GLY A 29 -5.67 -12.90 1.52
C GLY A 29 -5.89 -14.28 0.88
N LEU A 30 -5.11 -14.64 -0.13
CA LEU A 30 -5.23 -15.87 -0.91
C LEU A 30 -3.92 -16.67 -0.92
N LEU A 31 -3.01 -16.37 0.01
CA LEU A 31 -1.64 -16.88 -0.03
C LEU A 31 -1.61 -18.40 0.12
N THR A 32 -2.36 -18.94 1.06
CA THR A 32 -2.48 -20.38 1.28
C THR A 32 -3.12 -21.10 0.08
N ASP A 33 -4.16 -20.52 -0.53
CA ASP A 33 -4.84 -21.12 -1.67
C ASP A 33 -3.92 -21.18 -2.90
N ILE A 34 -3.14 -20.10 -3.14
CA ILE A 34 -2.14 -20.05 -4.23
C ILE A 34 -1.01 -21.05 -3.98
N ALA A 35 -0.51 -21.14 -2.73
CA ALA A 35 0.55 -22.07 -2.37
C ALA A 35 0.12 -23.53 -2.59
N ASN A 36 -1.08 -23.88 -2.12
CA ASN A 36 -1.63 -25.22 -2.27
C ASN A 36 -1.85 -25.61 -3.74
N ASP A 37 -2.39 -24.71 -4.55
CA ASP A 37 -2.70 -24.98 -5.95
C ASP A 37 -1.44 -25.23 -6.80
N PHE A 38 -0.34 -24.52 -6.51
CA PHE A 38 0.95 -24.73 -7.19
C PHE A 38 1.90 -25.70 -6.47
N LEU A 39 1.45 -26.35 -5.39
CA LEU A 39 2.26 -27.27 -4.57
C LEU A 39 3.58 -26.63 -4.11
N THR A 40 3.49 -25.36 -3.69
CA THR A 40 4.62 -24.57 -3.16
C THR A 40 4.42 -24.23 -1.70
N THR A 41 5.43 -23.63 -1.07
CA THR A 41 5.31 -23.11 0.30
C THR A 41 4.69 -21.70 0.29
N GLU A 42 4.10 -21.28 1.42
CA GLU A 42 3.60 -19.91 1.59
C GLU A 42 4.73 -18.89 1.41
N ALA A 43 5.95 -19.23 1.79
CA ALA A 43 7.12 -18.39 1.58
C ALA A 43 7.41 -18.18 0.09
N GLN A 44 7.31 -19.22 -0.73
CA GLN A 44 7.45 -19.11 -2.18
C GLN A 44 6.28 -18.34 -2.78
N ALA A 45 5.05 -18.61 -2.37
CA ALA A 45 3.88 -17.85 -2.81
C ALA A 45 4.01 -16.37 -2.45
N GLY A 46 4.55 -16.03 -1.28
CA GLY A 46 4.82 -14.67 -0.82
C GLY A 46 5.79 -13.88 -1.70
N MET A 47 6.67 -14.56 -2.45
CA MET A 47 7.56 -13.89 -3.42
C MET A 47 6.79 -13.13 -4.51
N ILE A 48 5.54 -13.50 -4.78
CA ILE A 48 4.65 -12.77 -5.70
C ILE A 48 4.44 -11.34 -5.21
N ILE A 49 4.28 -11.15 -3.90
CA ILE A 49 4.08 -9.84 -3.25
C ILE A 49 5.42 -9.08 -3.22
N SER A 50 6.49 -9.77 -2.83
CA SER A 50 7.83 -9.16 -2.72
C SER A 50 8.33 -8.66 -4.07
N ILE A 51 8.30 -9.48 -5.11
CA ILE A 51 8.75 -9.13 -6.46
C ILE A 51 7.88 -8.03 -7.06
N TYR A 52 6.54 -8.09 -6.85
CA TYR A 52 5.63 -7.05 -7.28
C TYR A 52 6.04 -5.67 -6.71
N ALA A 53 6.21 -5.59 -5.39
CA ALA A 53 6.58 -4.35 -4.72
C ALA A 53 7.98 -3.86 -5.13
N PHE A 54 8.94 -4.78 -5.33
CA PHE A 54 10.27 -4.46 -5.82
C PHE A 54 10.23 -3.87 -7.25
N VAL A 55 9.43 -4.45 -8.13
CA VAL A 55 9.23 -3.96 -9.51
C VAL A 55 8.58 -2.57 -9.49
N VAL A 56 7.55 -2.36 -8.65
CA VAL A 56 6.93 -1.03 -8.49
C VAL A 56 7.97 -0.01 -8.03
N MET A 57 8.76 -0.32 -7.01
CA MET A 57 9.83 0.56 -6.51
C MET A 57 10.84 0.90 -7.61
N LEU A 58 11.35 -0.11 -8.31
CA LEU A 58 12.40 0.05 -9.30
C LEU A 58 11.92 0.84 -10.52
N LEU A 59 10.69 0.60 -10.97
CA LEU A 59 10.17 1.11 -12.23
C LEU A 59 9.34 2.40 -12.11
N SER A 60 8.87 2.79 -10.91
CA SER A 60 8.03 3.98 -10.75
C SER A 60 8.67 5.23 -11.32
N LEU A 61 9.92 5.51 -11.01
CA LEU A 61 10.65 6.70 -11.49
C LEU A 61 11.04 6.60 -12.96
N PRO A 62 11.69 5.50 -13.43
CA PRO A 62 12.04 5.35 -14.84
C PRO A 62 10.83 5.38 -15.79
N LEU A 63 9.78 4.63 -15.47
CA LEU A 63 8.59 4.59 -16.32
C LEU A 63 7.88 5.95 -16.34
N MET A 64 7.79 6.65 -15.20
CA MET A 64 7.22 7.99 -15.15
C MET A 64 7.93 8.96 -16.09
N ILE A 65 9.27 8.91 -16.17
CA ILE A 65 10.06 9.76 -17.07
C ILE A 65 9.72 9.45 -18.53
N VAL A 66 9.72 8.17 -18.89
CA VAL A 66 9.44 7.73 -20.27
C VAL A 66 8.05 8.15 -20.70
N VAL A 67 7.03 7.96 -19.83
CA VAL A 67 5.62 8.20 -20.18
C VAL A 67 5.16 9.64 -19.98
N SER A 68 5.94 10.49 -19.32
CA SER A 68 5.56 11.88 -19.00
C SER A 68 5.22 12.76 -20.22
N ARG A 69 5.67 12.37 -21.42
CA ARG A 69 5.42 13.07 -22.68
C ARG A 69 4.07 12.77 -23.31
N PHE A 70 3.41 11.68 -22.90
CA PHE A 70 2.15 11.25 -23.50
C PHE A 70 0.96 12.04 -22.92
N GLU A 71 -0.11 12.13 -23.71
CA GLU A 71 -1.39 12.67 -23.28
C GLU A 71 -1.99 11.81 -22.16
N MET A 72 -2.38 12.43 -21.05
CA MET A 72 -2.71 11.71 -19.81
C MET A 72 -3.90 10.76 -19.94
N LYS A 73 -4.93 11.09 -20.74
CA LYS A 73 -6.08 10.21 -20.96
C LYS A 73 -5.66 8.95 -21.73
N LYS A 74 -4.90 9.12 -22.82
CA LYS A 74 -4.40 7.98 -23.61
C LYS A 74 -3.47 7.11 -22.76
N LEU A 75 -2.60 7.73 -21.99
CA LEU A 75 -1.68 7.03 -21.10
C LEU A 75 -2.44 6.21 -20.06
N LEU A 76 -3.43 6.80 -19.37
CA LEU A 76 -4.26 6.09 -18.40
C LEU A 76 -4.97 4.89 -19.04
N SER A 77 -5.57 5.08 -20.24
CA SER A 77 -6.26 4.00 -20.96
C SER A 77 -5.29 2.87 -21.33
N SER A 78 -4.08 3.20 -21.81
CA SER A 78 -3.05 2.19 -22.11
C SER A 78 -2.59 1.44 -20.87
N VAL A 79 -2.41 2.15 -19.74
CA VAL A 79 -2.03 1.54 -18.46
C VAL A 79 -3.10 0.59 -17.96
N ILE A 80 -4.39 0.99 -18.00
CA ILE A 80 -5.48 0.10 -17.59
C ILE A 80 -5.59 -1.08 -18.56
N PHE A 81 -5.40 -0.89 -19.87
CA PHE A 81 -5.41 -1.98 -20.85
C PHE A 81 -4.32 -3.03 -20.56
N VAL A 82 -3.09 -2.58 -20.29
CA VAL A 82 -1.98 -3.46 -19.88
C VAL A 82 -2.31 -4.17 -18.56
N PHE A 83 -2.85 -3.44 -17.58
CA PHE A 83 -3.30 -4.01 -16.31
C PHE A 83 -4.34 -5.13 -16.53
N VAL A 84 -5.38 -4.88 -17.35
CA VAL A 84 -6.40 -5.89 -17.70
C VAL A 84 -5.77 -7.11 -18.33
N GLY A 85 -4.89 -6.95 -19.33
CA GLY A 85 -4.22 -8.06 -19.99
C GLY A 85 -3.46 -8.96 -19.02
N PHE A 86 -2.72 -8.37 -18.07
CA PHE A 86 -1.98 -9.14 -17.07
C PHE A 86 -2.86 -9.68 -15.94
N GLN A 87 -4.01 -9.06 -15.64
CA GLN A 87 -5.00 -9.66 -14.73
C GLN A 87 -5.65 -10.91 -15.35
N LEU A 88 -5.98 -10.86 -16.64
CA LEU A 88 -6.48 -12.02 -17.37
C LEU A 88 -5.40 -13.13 -17.44
N LEU A 89 -4.13 -12.77 -17.65
CA LEU A 89 -3.03 -13.73 -17.60
C LEU A 89 -2.90 -14.37 -16.22
N SER A 90 -3.10 -13.60 -15.13
CA SER A 90 -3.15 -14.14 -13.76
C SER A 90 -4.29 -15.15 -13.59
N ALA A 91 -5.47 -14.85 -14.13
CA ALA A 91 -6.66 -15.71 -14.05
C ALA A 91 -6.50 -17.05 -14.78
N VAL A 92 -5.75 -17.08 -15.88
CA VAL A 92 -5.52 -18.31 -16.65
C VAL A 92 -4.18 -18.97 -16.35
N SER A 93 -3.47 -18.52 -15.31
CA SER A 93 -2.14 -19.05 -14.98
C SER A 93 -2.21 -20.53 -14.58
N THR A 94 -1.44 -21.36 -15.29
CA THR A 94 -1.31 -22.80 -15.03
C THR A 94 -0.04 -23.16 -14.28
N SER A 95 0.88 -22.20 -14.11
CA SER A 95 2.12 -22.38 -13.36
C SER A 95 2.44 -21.16 -12.51
N TYR A 96 3.19 -21.40 -11.44
CA TYR A 96 3.66 -20.34 -10.54
C TYR A 96 4.46 -19.25 -11.29
N TYR A 97 5.33 -19.65 -12.24
CA TYR A 97 6.12 -18.70 -13.03
C TYR A 97 5.26 -17.83 -13.94
N MET A 98 4.19 -18.40 -14.51
CA MET A 98 3.23 -17.63 -15.32
C MET A 98 2.48 -16.61 -14.47
N LEU A 99 2.06 -16.99 -13.25
CA LEU A 99 1.48 -16.07 -12.30
C LEU A 99 2.49 -14.97 -11.92
N MET A 100 3.74 -15.32 -11.62
CA MET A 100 4.80 -14.36 -11.29
C MET A 100 5.00 -13.34 -12.43
N LEU A 101 5.11 -13.81 -13.68
CA LEU A 101 5.25 -12.94 -14.85
C LEU A 101 4.06 -12.00 -15.00
N SER A 102 2.85 -12.52 -14.82
CA SER A 102 1.64 -11.68 -14.86
C SER A 102 1.65 -10.59 -13.79
N ARG A 103 2.10 -10.92 -12.56
CA ARG A 103 2.21 -9.94 -11.46
C ARG A 103 3.27 -8.88 -11.72
N ILE A 104 4.38 -9.21 -12.36
CA ILE A 104 5.38 -8.23 -12.83
C ILE A 104 4.74 -7.26 -13.82
N GLY A 105 3.97 -7.74 -14.78
CA GLY A 105 3.27 -6.88 -15.74
C GLY A 105 2.22 -5.97 -15.08
N VAL A 106 1.46 -6.49 -14.11
CA VAL A 106 0.54 -5.68 -13.29
C VAL A 106 1.31 -4.61 -12.51
N ALA A 107 2.49 -4.95 -11.94
CA ALA A 107 3.33 -4.01 -11.19
C ALA A 107 3.84 -2.86 -12.07
N CYS A 108 4.20 -3.12 -13.33
CA CYS A 108 4.58 -2.08 -14.29
C CYS A 108 3.43 -1.10 -14.55
N ALA A 109 2.22 -1.61 -14.77
CA ALA A 109 1.03 -0.78 -14.95
C ALA A 109 0.73 0.04 -13.68
N HIS A 110 0.84 -0.58 -12.50
CA HIS A 110 0.63 0.03 -11.20
C HIS A 110 1.60 1.21 -10.94
N ALA A 111 2.88 1.01 -11.24
CA ALA A 111 3.91 2.04 -11.07
C ALA A 111 3.61 3.32 -11.88
N ILE A 112 3.13 3.17 -13.12
CA ILE A 112 2.70 4.30 -13.96
C ILE A 112 1.41 4.91 -13.43
N PHE A 113 0.43 4.07 -13.07
CA PHE A 113 -0.89 4.52 -12.61
C PHE A 113 -0.78 5.51 -11.43
N TRP A 114 -0.04 5.17 -10.38
CA TRP A 114 0.11 6.03 -9.21
C TRP A 114 0.85 7.33 -9.51
N SER A 115 1.70 7.34 -10.53
CA SER A 115 2.38 8.56 -10.96
C SER A 115 1.46 9.56 -11.65
N ILE A 116 0.35 9.09 -12.26
CA ILE A 116 -0.53 9.94 -13.09
C ILE A 116 -1.91 10.18 -12.51
N VAL A 117 -2.44 9.30 -11.64
CA VAL A 117 -3.84 9.36 -11.20
C VAL A 117 -4.16 10.63 -10.42
N SER A 118 -3.32 11.02 -9.47
CA SER A 118 -3.51 12.24 -8.66
C SER A 118 -3.37 13.53 -9.48
N PRO A 119 -2.33 13.72 -10.31
CA PRO A 119 -2.26 14.84 -11.23
C PRO A 119 -3.45 14.91 -12.21
N LEU A 120 -3.92 13.77 -12.70
CA LEU A 120 -5.07 13.71 -13.61
C LEU A 120 -6.36 14.10 -12.90
N ALA A 121 -6.60 13.58 -11.69
CA ALA A 121 -7.76 13.93 -10.88
C ALA A 121 -7.86 15.44 -10.61
N VAL A 122 -6.74 16.05 -10.19
CA VAL A 122 -6.65 17.51 -9.94
C VAL A 122 -6.93 18.33 -11.21
N ARG A 123 -6.50 17.85 -12.37
CA ARG A 123 -6.68 18.56 -13.66
C ARG A 123 -8.05 18.34 -14.29
N THR A 124 -8.81 17.37 -13.81
CA THR A 124 -10.16 17.07 -14.30
C THR A 124 -11.21 17.97 -13.64
N VAL A 125 -10.88 18.62 -12.54
CA VAL A 125 -11.80 19.46 -11.75
C VAL A 125 -11.40 20.93 -11.74
N PRO A 126 -12.35 21.87 -11.52
CA PRO A 126 -12.02 23.28 -11.28
C PRO A 126 -11.15 23.48 -10.04
N GLU A 127 -10.39 24.58 -9.98
CA GLU A 127 -9.45 24.95 -8.91
C GLU A 127 -10.02 24.72 -7.51
N LYS A 128 -11.25 25.17 -7.28
CA LYS A 128 -11.97 25.07 -6.01
C LYS A 128 -12.11 23.64 -5.48
N TYR A 129 -12.07 22.64 -6.35
CA TYR A 129 -12.30 21.21 -6.02
C TYR A 129 -11.06 20.34 -6.06
N LYS A 130 -9.86 20.91 -6.22
CA LYS A 130 -8.60 20.15 -6.27
C LYS A 130 -8.35 19.32 -5.01
N SER A 131 -8.60 19.90 -3.83
CA SER A 131 -8.44 19.19 -2.57
C SER A 131 -9.41 17.99 -2.46
N LEU A 132 -10.68 18.20 -2.91
CA LEU A 132 -11.67 17.13 -2.97
C LEU A 132 -11.22 16.00 -3.90
N ALA A 133 -10.66 16.34 -5.08
CA ALA A 133 -10.18 15.35 -6.03
C ALA A 133 -9.08 14.46 -5.44
N LEU A 134 -8.09 15.04 -4.74
CA LEU A 134 -7.06 14.28 -4.04
C LEU A 134 -7.65 13.42 -2.92
N SER A 135 -8.56 13.98 -2.12
CA SER A 135 -9.23 13.22 -1.06
C SER A 135 -10.01 12.01 -1.59
N MET A 136 -10.65 12.12 -2.74
CA MET A 136 -11.38 11.02 -3.34
C MET A 136 -10.45 9.89 -3.82
N ILE A 137 -9.28 10.21 -4.38
CA ILE A 137 -8.27 9.18 -4.72
C ILE A 137 -7.82 8.44 -3.46
N VAL A 138 -7.49 9.17 -2.38
CA VAL A 138 -7.12 8.56 -1.09
C VAL A 138 -8.27 7.74 -0.50
N THR A 139 -9.52 8.20 -0.63
CA THR A 139 -10.70 7.41 -0.22
C THR A 139 -10.78 6.09 -0.99
N GLY A 140 -10.52 6.10 -2.31
CA GLY A 140 -10.47 4.87 -3.11
C GLY A 140 -9.47 3.85 -2.58
N THR A 141 -8.27 4.30 -2.20
CA THR A 141 -7.26 3.42 -1.57
C THR A 141 -7.70 2.90 -0.20
N SER A 142 -8.29 3.76 0.64
CA SER A 142 -8.77 3.37 1.97
C SER A 142 -9.89 2.34 1.88
N VAL A 143 -10.84 2.52 0.96
CA VAL A 143 -11.93 1.57 0.70
C VAL A 143 -11.37 0.24 0.18
N ALA A 144 -10.33 0.26 -0.65
CA ALA A 144 -9.66 -0.95 -1.11
C ALA A 144 -9.01 -1.74 0.03
N MET A 145 -8.36 -1.06 0.96
CA MET A 145 -7.75 -1.69 2.14
C MET A 145 -8.80 -2.36 3.04
N ILE A 146 -10.00 -1.77 3.16
CA ILE A 146 -11.06 -2.29 4.03
C ILE A 146 -11.85 -3.42 3.37
N PHE A 147 -12.20 -3.26 2.10
CA PHE A 147 -13.12 -4.16 1.41
C PHE A 147 -12.46 -4.98 0.30
N GLY A 148 -11.40 -4.47 -0.32
CA GLY A 148 -10.79 -5.09 -1.50
C GLY A 148 -10.21 -6.47 -1.19
N LEU A 149 -9.38 -6.58 -0.15
CA LEU A 149 -8.77 -7.84 0.25
C LEU A 149 -9.84 -8.84 0.77
N PRO A 150 -10.77 -8.48 1.68
CA PRO A 150 -11.83 -9.41 2.12
C PRO A 150 -12.77 -9.85 1.00
N ILE A 151 -13.20 -8.96 0.11
CA ILE A 151 -14.05 -9.33 -1.04
C ILE A 151 -13.29 -10.30 -1.94
N GLY A 152 -12.03 -10.00 -2.24
CA GLY A 152 -11.19 -10.89 -3.04
C GLY A 152 -11.03 -12.26 -2.40
N ARG A 153 -10.85 -12.32 -1.08
CA ARG A 153 -10.81 -13.58 -0.33
C ARG A 153 -12.12 -14.36 -0.42
N VAL A 154 -13.27 -13.70 -0.24
CA VAL A 154 -14.59 -14.35 -0.37
C VAL A 154 -14.76 -14.94 -1.76
N ILE A 155 -14.44 -14.20 -2.81
CA ILE A 155 -14.47 -14.71 -4.19
C ILE A 155 -13.55 -15.91 -4.32
N GLY A 156 -12.32 -15.81 -3.83
CA GLY A 156 -11.31 -16.87 -3.90
C GLY A 156 -11.73 -18.16 -3.21
N LEU A 157 -12.31 -18.07 -2.02
CA LEU A 157 -12.79 -19.22 -1.25
C LEU A 157 -13.98 -19.94 -1.90
N HIS A 158 -14.91 -19.21 -2.55
CA HIS A 158 -16.13 -19.81 -3.09
C HIS A 158 -16.00 -20.29 -4.53
N ILE A 159 -15.23 -19.58 -5.37
CA ILE A 159 -15.12 -19.88 -6.81
C ILE A 159 -13.67 -19.97 -7.31
N GLY A 160 -12.70 -19.92 -6.39
CA GLY A 160 -11.28 -20.09 -6.66
C GLY A 160 -10.53 -18.76 -6.84
N TRP A 161 -9.27 -18.76 -6.41
CA TRP A 161 -8.43 -17.56 -6.41
C TRP A 161 -8.20 -16.95 -7.82
N ARG A 162 -8.20 -17.78 -8.87
CA ARG A 162 -8.11 -17.31 -10.27
C ARG A 162 -9.27 -16.42 -10.66
N MET A 163 -10.48 -16.75 -10.17
CA MET A 163 -11.68 -15.96 -10.45
C MET A 163 -11.62 -14.57 -9.80
N THR A 164 -10.89 -14.41 -8.70
CA THR A 164 -10.66 -13.10 -8.11
C THR A 164 -9.91 -12.19 -9.08
N PHE A 165 -8.84 -12.68 -9.70
CA PHE A 165 -8.09 -11.91 -10.70
C PHE A 165 -8.92 -11.65 -11.97
N LEU A 166 -9.74 -12.61 -12.39
CA LEU A 166 -10.65 -12.43 -13.51
C LEU A 166 -11.67 -11.31 -13.22
N CYS A 167 -12.31 -11.34 -12.07
CA CYS A 167 -13.27 -10.30 -11.66
C CYS A 167 -12.63 -8.91 -11.64
N ILE A 168 -11.41 -8.78 -11.10
CA ILE A 168 -10.65 -7.52 -11.13
C ILE A 168 -10.38 -7.08 -12.56
N GLY A 169 -9.97 -8.00 -13.43
CA GLY A 169 -9.70 -7.73 -14.84
C GLY A 169 -10.95 -7.24 -15.58
N ILE A 170 -12.09 -7.91 -15.40
CA ILE A 170 -13.37 -7.52 -15.99
C ILE A 170 -13.81 -6.14 -15.50
N PHE A 171 -13.74 -5.90 -14.17
CA PHE A 171 -14.13 -4.62 -13.61
C PHE A 171 -13.23 -3.48 -14.09
N ALA A 172 -11.92 -3.73 -14.17
CA ALA A 172 -10.96 -2.78 -14.74
C ALA A 172 -11.23 -2.49 -16.22
N PHE A 173 -11.62 -3.50 -17.01
CA PHE A 173 -11.97 -3.34 -18.42
C PHE A 173 -13.22 -2.46 -18.60
N VAL A 174 -14.28 -2.74 -17.85
CA VAL A 174 -15.50 -1.92 -17.87
C VAL A 174 -15.19 -0.48 -17.45
N LEU A 175 -14.37 -0.31 -16.41
CA LEU A 175 -13.94 1.01 -15.96
C LEU A 175 -13.07 1.74 -16.98
N MET A 176 -12.23 1.03 -17.73
CA MET A 176 -11.45 1.60 -18.82
C MET A 176 -12.38 2.21 -19.90
N ILE A 177 -13.38 1.45 -20.35
CA ILE A 177 -14.37 1.94 -21.31
C ILE A 177 -15.08 3.18 -20.76
N TYR A 178 -15.55 3.13 -19.53
CA TYR A 178 -16.21 4.25 -18.85
C TYR A 178 -15.31 5.50 -18.84
N LEU A 179 -14.05 5.38 -18.41
CA LEU A 179 -13.11 6.51 -18.39
C LEU A 179 -12.77 7.02 -19.78
N MET A 180 -12.67 6.15 -20.79
CA MET A 180 -12.46 6.55 -22.19
C MET A 180 -13.61 7.41 -22.70
N LEU A 181 -14.85 7.15 -22.30
CA LEU A 181 -16.03 7.93 -22.72
C LEU A 181 -16.14 9.27 -22.00
N ILE A 182 -15.80 9.31 -20.70
CA ILE A 182 -16.08 10.46 -19.84
C ILE A 182 -14.91 11.44 -19.72
N LEU A 183 -13.65 10.94 -19.62
CA LEU A 183 -12.49 11.80 -19.49
C LEU A 183 -12.29 12.68 -20.72
N SER A 184 -12.13 13.98 -20.50
CA SER A 184 -11.68 14.92 -21.52
C SER A 184 -10.19 14.73 -21.81
N LYS A 185 -9.73 15.16 -22.99
CA LYS A 185 -8.29 15.19 -23.31
C LYS A 185 -7.55 16.08 -22.31
N VAL A 186 -6.48 15.57 -21.72
CA VAL A 186 -5.63 16.30 -20.78
C VAL A 186 -4.20 16.27 -21.31
N PRO A 187 -3.72 17.37 -21.90
CA PRO A 187 -2.37 17.41 -22.51
C PRO A 187 -1.29 17.21 -21.44
N SER A 188 -0.15 16.65 -21.81
CA SER A 188 1.03 16.60 -20.94
C SER A 188 1.50 18.01 -20.59
N ARG A 189 2.03 18.22 -19.38
CA ARG A 189 2.64 19.50 -18.96
C ARG A 189 4.17 19.42 -18.87
N GLY A 190 4.83 18.51 -19.59
CA GLY A 190 6.28 18.45 -19.65
C GLY A 190 6.92 17.48 -18.65
N THR A 191 8.23 17.39 -18.74
CA THR A 191 9.06 16.42 -18.04
C THR A 191 9.27 16.77 -16.57
N PHE A 192 9.24 15.75 -15.73
CA PHE A 192 9.72 15.81 -14.36
C PHE A 192 11.22 16.18 -14.35
N SER A 193 11.60 17.23 -13.61
CA SER A 193 13.01 17.62 -13.50
C SER A 193 13.73 16.78 -12.46
N LEU A 194 14.54 15.82 -12.92
CA LEU A 194 15.47 15.03 -12.08
C LEU A 194 16.54 15.90 -11.38
N GLN A 195 16.77 17.11 -11.87
CA GLN A 195 17.76 18.04 -11.31
C GLN A 195 17.45 18.46 -9.86
N LYS A 196 16.19 18.32 -9.41
CA LYS A 196 15.79 18.65 -8.04
C LYS A 196 16.01 17.50 -7.03
N LEU A 197 16.31 16.28 -7.50
CA LEU A 197 16.54 15.12 -6.63
C LEU A 197 17.71 15.29 -5.64
N PRO A 198 18.92 15.75 -6.04
CA PRO A 198 20.06 15.88 -5.10
C PRO A 198 19.78 16.86 -3.97
N PHE A 199 18.94 17.87 -4.21
CA PHE A 199 18.59 18.87 -3.20
C PHE A 199 17.72 18.27 -2.08
N LEU A 200 16.84 17.32 -2.40
CA LEU A 200 15.99 16.64 -1.40
C LEU A 200 16.82 15.78 -0.45
N PHE A 201 17.83 15.08 -0.98
CA PHE A 201 18.70 14.22 -0.17
C PHE A 201 19.68 14.99 0.74
N ARG A 202 19.82 16.31 0.59
CA ARG A 202 20.59 17.15 1.53
C ARG A 202 19.81 17.51 2.80
N LYS A 203 18.47 17.32 2.84
CA LYS A 203 17.66 17.62 4.03
C LYS A 203 17.64 16.42 4.98
N SER A 204 18.43 16.46 6.04
CA SER A 204 18.66 15.34 6.94
C SER A 204 17.36 14.80 7.58
N VAL A 205 16.43 15.67 7.98
CA VAL A 205 15.13 15.24 8.59
C VAL A 205 14.25 14.50 7.58
N LEU A 206 14.22 14.91 6.32
CA LEU A 206 13.46 14.22 5.28
C LEU A 206 14.03 12.83 5.01
N LEU A 207 15.35 12.68 4.97
CA LEU A 207 16.01 11.38 4.87
C LEU A 207 15.69 10.48 6.04
N ASP A 208 15.68 11.03 7.25
CA ASP A 208 15.34 10.27 8.45
C ASP A 208 13.90 9.72 8.37
N PHE A 209 12.94 10.50 7.83
CA PHE A 209 11.57 10.00 7.59
C PHE A 209 11.50 8.95 6.49
N PHE A 210 12.32 9.03 5.47
CA PHE A 210 12.43 7.97 4.46
C PHE A 210 12.97 6.66 5.07
N ILE A 211 13.97 6.75 5.96
CA ILE A 211 14.51 5.58 6.68
C ILE A 211 13.44 4.95 7.59
N ILE A 212 12.71 5.77 8.38
CA ILE A 212 11.59 5.24 9.19
C ILE A 212 10.52 4.61 8.30
N SER A 213 10.16 5.23 7.18
CA SER A 213 9.15 4.70 6.27
C SER A 213 9.54 3.33 5.73
N PHE A 214 10.81 3.17 5.34
CA PHE A 214 11.37 1.89 4.94
C PHE A 214 11.31 0.85 6.06
N THR A 215 11.84 1.18 7.24
CA THR A 215 11.95 0.22 8.35
C THR A 215 10.60 -0.17 8.94
N ILE A 216 9.64 0.76 9.04
CA ILE A 216 8.27 0.47 9.49
C ILE A 216 7.51 -0.37 8.45
N ALA A 217 7.63 -0.05 7.16
CA ALA A 217 7.02 -0.89 6.13
C ALA A 217 7.63 -2.29 6.15
N THR A 218 8.95 -2.43 6.23
CA THR A 218 9.63 -3.73 6.34
C THR A 218 9.15 -4.51 7.57
N SER A 219 9.12 -3.87 8.74
CA SER A 219 8.63 -4.47 9.99
C SER A 219 7.20 -4.98 9.87
N TYR A 220 6.31 -4.12 9.39
CA TYR A 220 4.89 -4.42 9.25
C TYR A 220 4.65 -5.57 8.27
N TYR A 221 5.24 -5.51 7.07
CA TYR A 221 5.02 -6.51 6.03
C TYR A 221 5.73 -7.85 6.28
N THR A 222 6.71 -7.90 7.21
CA THR A 222 7.26 -9.16 7.71
C THR A 222 6.17 -10.03 8.35
N GLY A 223 5.24 -9.43 9.11
CA GLY A 223 4.10 -10.14 9.67
C GLY A 223 2.87 -10.14 8.78
N TYR A 224 2.49 -8.97 8.24
CA TYR A 224 1.22 -8.80 7.55
C TYR A 224 1.10 -9.56 6.23
N SER A 225 2.19 -9.73 5.49
CA SER A 225 2.15 -10.50 4.23
C SER A 225 1.78 -11.96 4.43
N TYR A 226 1.99 -12.49 5.62
CA TYR A 226 1.67 -13.88 6.00
C TYR A 226 0.54 -13.96 7.04
N ILE A 227 -0.23 -12.88 7.21
CA ILE A 227 -1.29 -12.82 8.24
C ILE A 227 -2.39 -13.87 7.99
N GLU A 228 -2.75 -14.12 6.74
CA GLU A 228 -3.74 -15.12 6.38
C GLU A 228 -3.31 -16.53 6.78
N PRO A 229 -2.16 -17.06 6.33
CA PRO A 229 -1.69 -18.37 6.78
C PRO A 229 -1.40 -18.42 8.29
N PHE A 230 -0.94 -17.34 8.91
CA PHE A 230 -0.77 -17.27 10.36
C PHE A 230 -2.09 -17.45 11.10
N LEU A 231 -3.15 -16.74 10.71
CA LEU A 231 -4.47 -16.86 11.30
C LEU A 231 -5.06 -18.26 11.11
N LYS A 232 -4.77 -18.91 9.99
CA LYS A 232 -5.24 -20.26 9.65
C LYS A 232 -4.47 -21.35 10.41
N GLN A 233 -3.14 -21.31 10.34
CA GLN A 233 -2.28 -22.40 10.79
C GLN A 233 -1.86 -22.25 12.27
N VAL A 234 -1.60 -21.02 12.74
CA VAL A 234 -1.12 -20.77 14.11
C VAL A 234 -2.27 -20.45 15.05
N ALA A 235 -3.19 -19.56 14.64
CA ALA A 235 -4.34 -19.20 15.47
C ALA A 235 -5.54 -20.15 15.29
N GLY A 236 -5.51 -21.06 14.31
CA GLY A 236 -6.56 -22.07 14.09
C GLY A 236 -7.92 -21.49 13.72
N LEU A 237 -7.96 -20.27 13.14
CA LEU A 237 -9.23 -19.64 12.75
C LEU A 237 -9.81 -20.29 11.50
N GLN A 238 -11.13 -20.44 11.49
CA GLN A 238 -11.90 -20.83 10.30
C GLN A 238 -11.87 -19.69 9.25
N ASP A 239 -12.00 -20.05 7.97
CA ASP A 239 -11.90 -19.11 6.85
C ASP A 239 -12.83 -17.90 6.96
N ASN A 240 -14.07 -18.09 7.46
CA ASN A 240 -15.01 -16.99 7.70
C ASN A 240 -14.48 -16.00 8.75
N TRP A 241 -13.90 -16.50 9.85
CA TRP A 241 -13.34 -15.66 10.89
C TRP A 241 -12.05 -14.95 10.44
N ILE A 242 -11.26 -15.57 9.59
CA ILE A 242 -10.11 -14.91 8.95
C ILE A 242 -10.60 -13.72 8.12
N THR A 243 -11.63 -13.92 7.29
CA THR A 243 -12.22 -12.86 6.47
C THR A 243 -12.76 -11.71 7.34
N VAL A 244 -13.51 -12.03 8.40
CA VAL A 244 -14.02 -11.04 9.36
C VAL A 244 -12.86 -10.28 10.04
N THR A 245 -11.81 -10.98 10.44
CA THR A 245 -10.61 -10.34 11.04
C THR A 245 -9.96 -9.36 10.10
N LEU A 246 -9.83 -9.68 8.81
CA LEU A 246 -9.25 -8.78 7.81
C LEU A 246 -10.16 -7.56 7.54
N VAL A 247 -11.49 -7.73 7.58
CA VAL A 247 -12.44 -6.60 7.51
C VAL A 247 -12.27 -5.68 8.72
N ILE A 248 -12.24 -6.25 9.93
CA ILE A 248 -12.04 -5.50 11.17
C ILE A 248 -10.71 -4.76 11.12
N PHE A 249 -9.63 -5.43 10.70
CA PHE A 249 -8.31 -4.83 10.54
C PHE A 249 -8.36 -3.56 9.67
N GLY A 250 -8.97 -3.66 8.48
CA GLY A 250 -9.10 -2.54 7.55
C GLY A 250 -10.01 -1.42 8.11
N ALA A 251 -11.16 -1.79 8.69
CA ALA A 251 -12.11 -0.83 9.27
C ALA A 251 -11.50 -0.03 10.44
N MET A 252 -10.70 -0.69 11.27
CA MET A 252 -9.99 -0.03 12.37
C MET A 252 -8.93 0.97 11.89
N GLY A 253 -8.46 0.83 10.66
CA GLY A 253 -7.62 1.84 10.01
C GLY A 253 -8.30 3.21 9.89
N ILE A 254 -9.63 3.26 9.72
CA ILE A 254 -10.40 4.53 9.74
C ILE A 254 -10.23 5.20 11.10
N LEU A 255 -10.34 4.44 12.19
CA LEU A 255 -10.16 4.98 13.54
C LEU A 255 -8.72 5.46 13.77
N GLY A 256 -7.73 4.78 13.16
CA GLY A 256 -6.33 5.24 13.16
C GLY A 256 -6.15 6.59 12.47
N SER A 257 -6.77 6.80 11.32
CA SER A 257 -6.76 8.06 10.59
C SER A 257 -7.49 9.17 11.36
N LEU A 258 -8.64 8.85 11.98
CA LEU A 258 -9.37 9.80 12.84
C LEU A 258 -8.56 10.17 14.10
N ALA A 259 -7.89 9.20 14.72
CA ALA A 259 -7.01 9.45 15.84
C ALA A 259 -5.86 10.40 15.46
N PHE A 260 -5.25 10.21 14.29
CA PHE A 260 -4.27 11.14 13.76
C PHE A 260 -4.84 12.56 13.65
N SER A 261 -5.97 12.75 12.97
CA SER A 261 -6.56 14.08 12.76
C SER A 261 -6.91 14.80 14.07
N ARG A 262 -7.28 14.06 15.13
CA ARG A 262 -7.69 14.63 16.43
C ARG A 262 -6.52 14.88 17.39
N PHE A 263 -5.51 14.00 17.39
CA PHE A 263 -4.50 13.99 18.46
C PHE A 263 -3.11 14.39 17.98
N TYR A 264 -2.77 14.19 16.72
CA TYR A 264 -1.44 14.45 16.19
C TYR A 264 -1.00 15.91 16.40
N ASN A 265 -1.84 16.87 16.02
CA ASN A 265 -1.52 18.30 16.15
C ASN A 265 -1.35 18.78 17.60
N LYS A 266 -1.90 18.04 18.59
CA LYS A 266 -1.74 18.39 20.01
C LYS A 266 -0.34 18.06 20.53
N ASN A 267 0.20 16.92 20.13
CA ASN A 267 1.56 16.50 20.49
C ASN A 267 2.11 15.48 19.48
N PRO A 268 2.71 15.95 18.37
CA PRO A 268 3.21 15.09 17.31
C PRO A 268 4.21 14.03 17.81
N TYR A 269 5.07 14.40 18.74
CA TYR A 269 6.10 13.50 19.27
C TYR A 269 5.50 12.33 20.06
N LYS A 270 4.58 12.63 21.00
CA LYS A 270 3.91 11.58 21.78
C LYS A 270 3.03 10.69 20.91
N PHE A 271 2.35 11.27 19.91
CA PHE A 271 1.53 10.48 18.98
C PHE A 271 2.39 9.52 18.15
N THR A 272 3.52 10.00 17.65
CA THR A 272 4.47 9.15 16.91
C THR A 272 5.08 8.07 17.82
N ASP A 273 5.44 8.40 19.06
CA ASP A 273 5.87 7.40 20.05
C ASP A 273 4.81 6.31 20.23
N PHE A 274 3.55 6.70 20.39
CA PHE A 274 2.44 5.76 20.60
C PHE A 274 2.23 4.83 19.39
N VAL A 275 2.24 5.33 18.16
CA VAL A 275 1.99 4.48 16.98
C VAL A 275 3.18 3.55 16.71
N LEU A 276 4.42 3.98 16.90
CA LEU A 276 5.60 3.14 16.72
C LEU A 276 5.66 2.02 17.78
N LEU A 277 5.42 2.36 19.06
CA LEU A 277 5.30 1.38 20.15
C LEU A 277 4.10 0.44 19.92
N GLY A 278 3.00 0.97 19.40
CA GLY A 278 1.82 0.17 19.06
C GLY A 278 2.13 -0.90 18.00
N ILE A 279 2.87 -0.55 16.94
CA ILE A 279 3.30 -1.53 15.92
C ILE A 279 4.22 -2.59 16.56
N PHE A 280 5.22 -2.15 17.34
CA PHE A 280 6.11 -3.07 18.06
C PHE A 280 5.33 -4.02 18.97
N GLY A 281 4.41 -3.49 19.78
CA GLY A 281 3.60 -4.27 20.70
C GLY A 281 2.68 -5.27 19.99
N CYS A 282 2.02 -4.85 18.90
CA CYS A 282 1.17 -5.76 18.13
C CYS A 282 1.97 -6.91 17.51
N LEU A 283 3.14 -6.64 16.95
CA LEU A 283 3.98 -7.67 16.37
C LEU A 283 4.58 -8.60 17.45
N MET A 284 5.02 -8.03 18.57
CA MET A 284 5.58 -8.81 19.69
C MET A 284 4.55 -9.74 20.33
N LEU A 285 3.29 -9.30 20.41
CA LEU A 285 2.20 -10.06 21.02
C LEU A 285 1.47 -10.99 20.03
N LEU A 286 1.85 -11.01 18.75
CA LEU A 286 1.11 -11.70 17.70
C LEU A 286 0.97 -13.20 18.00
N GLN A 287 2.06 -13.87 18.35
CA GLN A 287 2.06 -15.29 18.71
C GLN A 287 1.28 -15.55 20.02
N ALA A 288 1.49 -14.74 21.04
CA ALA A 288 0.80 -14.90 22.31
C ALA A 288 -0.73 -14.71 22.18
N ALA A 289 -1.16 -13.79 21.32
CA ALA A 289 -2.58 -13.56 21.06
C ALA A 289 -3.25 -14.71 20.27
N ALA A 290 -2.48 -15.52 19.57
CA ALA A 290 -2.99 -16.64 18.79
C ALA A 290 -3.57 -17.79 19.67
N CYS A 291 -3.34 -17.76 20.99
CA CYS A 291 -3.91 -18.74 21.91
C CYS A 291 -5.45 -18.69 22.01
N CYS A 292 -6.09 -17.59 21.63
CA CYS A 292 -7.53 -17.40 21.67
C CYS A 292 -8.01 -16.57 20.47
N SER A 293 -9.11 -17.03 19.83
CA SER A 293 -9.69 -16.34 18.67
C SER A 293 -10.06 -14.88 18.95
N LEU A 294 -10.58 -14.58 20.14
CA LEU A 294 -10.96 -13.22 20.50
C LEU A 294 -9.72 -12.31 20.65
N THR A 295 -8.68 -12.80 21.31
CA THR A 295 -7.45 -12.01 21.54
C THR A 295 -6.72 -11.67 20.25
N ILE A 296 -6.63 -12.60 19.30
CA ILE A 296 -5.99 -12.35 18.02
C ILE A 296 -6.81 -11.38 17.16
N ILE A 297 -8.15 -11.46 17.16
CA ILE A 297 -9.03 -10.52 16.45
C ILE A 297 -8.86 -9.10 17.03
N LEU A 298 -8.88 -8.96 18.36
CA LEU A 298 -8.67 -7.65 19.01
C LEU A 298 -7.27 -7.09 18.75
N LEU A 299 -6.25 -7.94 18.74
CA LEU A 299 -4.89 -7.52 18.40
C LEU A 299 -4.78 -7.06 16.95
N CYS A 300 -5.40 -7.79 16.01
CA CYS A 300 -5.47 -7.38 14.60
C CYS A 300 -6.21 -6.05 14.42
N ALA A 301 -7.29 -5.82 15.17
CA ALA A 301 -8.02 -4.56 15.19
C ALA A 301 -7.11 -3.40 15.63
N LEU A 302 -6.39 -3.56 16.74
CA LEU A 302 -5.43 -2.58 17.23
C LEU A 302 -4.30 -2.36 16.23
N TRP A 303 -3.77 -3.43 15.63
CA TRP A 303 -2.69 -3.36 14.66
C TRP A 303 -3.09 -2.59 13.41
N GLY A 304 -4.29 -2.81 12.85
CA GLY A 304 -4.83 -2.03 11.73
C GLY A 304 -4.94 -0.53 12.05
N MET A 305 -5.40 -0.20 13.27
CA MET A 305 -5.50 1.18 13.75
C MET A 305 -4.12 1.87 13.83
N VAL A 306 -3.15 1.25 14.52
CA VAL A 306 -1.84 1.87 14.73
C VAL A 306 -1.02 1.93 13.44
N PHE A 307 -1.14 0.94 12.55
CA PHE A 307 -0.46 0.95 11.26
C PHE A 307 -0.96 2.08 10.37
N THR A 308 -2.27 2.23 10.21
CA THR A 308 -2.83 3.32 9.41
C THR A 308 -2.45 4.69 9.99
N ALA A 309 -2.54 4.84 11.32
CA ALA A 309 -2.10 6.07 11.98
C ALA A 309 -0.63 6.38 11.70
N SER A 310 0.26 5.37 11.77
CA SER A 310 1.68 5.57 11.48
C SER A 310 1.95 5.95 10.03
N ASN A 311 1.24 5.33 9.08
CA ASN A 311 1.36 5.66 7.66
C ASN A 311 0.97 7.11 7.38
N VAL A 312 -0.12 7.59 8.00
CA VAL A 312 -0.55 8.99 7.86
C VAL A 312 0.47 9.95 8.50
N VAL A 313 1.07 9.61 9.65
CA VAL A 313 2.18 10.38 10.25
C VAL A 313 3.35 10.50 9.28
N LEU A 314 3.80 9.40 8.71
CA LEU A 314 4.96 9.37 7.81
C LEU A 314 4.72 10.18 6.53
N GLN A 315 3.52 10.10 5.97
CA GLN A 315 3.13 10.93 4.82
C GLN A 315 3.08 12.41 5.18
N ALA A 316 2.45 12.77 6.30
CA ALA A 316 2.35 14.16 6.76
C ALA A 316 3.74 14.75 7.03
N GLU A 317 4.63 14.03 7.71
CA GLU A 317 5.98 14.50 7.97
C GLU A 317 6.84 14.59 6.71
N THR A 318 6.65 13.68 5.75
CA THR A 318 7.29 13.79 4.44
C THR A 318 6.87 15.08 3.74
N ILE A 319 5.59 15.41 3.77
CA ILE A 319 5.06 16.65 3.17
C ILE A 319 5.61 17.88 3.92
N ASN A 320 5.52 17.90 5.25
CA ASN A 320 5.92 19.03 6.08
C ASN A 320 7.41 19.37 5.99
N ASN A 321 8.26 18.35 5.78
CA ASN A 321 9.71 18.54 5.66
C ASN A 321 10.19 18.68 4.21
N SER A 322 9.28 18.63 3.23
CA SER A 322 9.58 18.83 1.82
C SER A 322 9.47 20.31 1.43
N PRO A 323 10.31 20.81 0.50
CA PRO A 323 10.05 22.09 -0.15
C PRO A 323 8.71 22.04 -0.91
N ILE A 324 7.95 23.12 -0.87
CA ILE A 324 6.63 23.21 -1.52
C ILE A 324 6.69 22.77 -2.99
N GLU A 325 7.72 23.23 -3.72
CA GLU A 325 7.93 22.90 -5.14
C GLU A 325 8.32 21.44 -5.41
N ALA A 326 8.84 20.74 -4.41
CA ALA A 326 9.35 19.39 -4.52
C ALA A 326 8.50 18.34 -3.78
N THR A 327 7.37 18.75 -3.20
CA THR A 327 6.51 17.86 -2.41
C THR A 327 6.05 16.63 -3.20
N ALA A 328 5.64 16.81 -4.48
CA ALA A 328 5.25 15.70 -5.33
C ALA A 328 6.38 14.69 -5.56
N VAL A 329 7.61 15.17 -5.70
CA VAL A 329 8.82 14.35 -5.85
C VAL A 329 9.10 13.57 -4.56
N SER A 330 9.03 14.26 -3.42
CA SER A 330 9.24 13.63 -2.12
C SER A 330 8.22 12.54 -1.84
N MET A 331 6.96 12.75 -2.23
CA MET A 331 5.91 11.73 -2.10
C MET A 331 6.10 10.55 -3.06
N SER A 332 6.64 10.78 -4.26
CA SER A 332 7.01 9.67 -5.16
C SER A 332 8.16 8.84 -4.60
N ILE A 333 9.17 9.50 -4.00
CA ILE A 333 10.28 8.81 -3.32
C ILE A 333 9.76 8.05 -2.10
N PHE A 334 8.88 8.65 -1.29
CA PHE A 334 8.22 8.00 -0.17
C PHE A 334 7.51 6.72 -0.62
N SER A 335 6.69 6.79 -1.68
CA SER A 335 5.99 5.63 -2.23
C SER A 335 6.96 4.54 -2.69
N GLY A 336 8.04 4.89 -3.40
CA GLY A 336 9.06 3.93 -3.82
C GLY A 336 9.76 3.26 -2.63
N ILE A 337 10.14 4.02 -1.62
CA ILE A 337 10.78 3.52 -0.39
C ILE A 337 9.83 2.64 0.41
N PHE A 338 8.55 3.01 0.47
CA PHE A 338 7.53 2.20 1.14
C PHE A 338 7.34 0.86 0.44
N ASN A 339 7.30 0.85 -0.90
CA ASN A 339 7.25 -0.39 -1.70
C ASN A 339 8.53 -1.24 -1.53
N LEU A 340 9.71 -0.63 -1.41
CA LEU A 340 10.93 -1.35 -1.05
C LEU A 340 10.78 -2.03 0.32
N GLY A 341 10.17 -1.33 1.28
CA GLY A 341 9.85 -1.89 2.60
C GLY A 341 8.88 -3.08 2.51
N ILE A 342 7.84 -3.00 1.66
CA ILE A 342 6.93 -4.13 1.38
C ILE A 342 7.73 -5.33 0.85
N ALA A 343 8.57 -5.09 -0.16
CA ALA A 343 9.36 -6.15 -0.78
C ALA A 343 10.30 -6.84 0.21
N CYS A 344 11.09 -6.06 0.96
CA CYS A 344 12.02 -6.59 1.96
C CYS A 344 11.30 -7.27 3.12
N GLY A 345 10.21 -6.69 3.62
CA GLY A 345 9.43 -7.26 4.72
C GLY A 345 8.81 -8.60 4.33
N THR A 346 8.17 -8.68 3.18
CA THR A 346 7.59 -9.93 2.68
C THR A 346 8.66 -10.99 2.48
N TYR A 347 9.83 -10.62 1.93
CA TYR A 347 10.95 -11.54 1.76
C TYR A 347 11.47 -12.05 3.11
N ILE A 348 11.70 -11.16 4.10
CA ILE A 348 12.14 -11.54 5.46
C ILE A 348 11.10 -12.45 6.10
N GLY A 349 9.81 -12.12 6.03
CA GLY A 349 8.74 -12.98 6.56
C GLY A 349 8.77 -14.38 5.94
N GLY A 350 8.99 -14.48 4.61
CA GLY A 350 9.15 -15.76 3.93
C GLY A 350 10.37 -16.55 4.41
N GLN A 351 11.50 -15.90 4.65
CA GLN A 351 12.68 -16.55 5.22
C GLN A 351 12.43 -17.06 6.65
N VAL A 352 11.68 -16.30 7.46
CA VAL A 352 11.27 -16.74 8.81
C VAL A 352 10.37 -17.97 8.72
N CYS A 353 9.37 -17.97 7.82
CA CYS A 353 8.51 -19.14 7.61
C CYS A 353 9.28 -20.37 7.13
N THR A 354 10.37 -20.20 6.36
CA THR A 354 11.14 -21.29 5.78
C THR A 354 12.17 -21.87 6.76
N HIS A 355 12.86 -21.01 7.51
CA HIS A 355 14.01 -21.42 8.34
C HIS A 355 13.70 -21.50 9.84
N PHE A 356 12.59 -20.90 10.27
CA PHE A 356 12.10 -20.91 11.65
C PHE A 356 10.65 -21.42 11.67
N SER A 357 9.73 -20.64 12.19
CA SER A 357 8.31 -20.99 12.23
C SER A 357 7.42 -19.85 11.75
N MET A 358 6.26 -20.19 11.19
CA MET A 358 5.19 -19.22 10.89
C MET A 358 4.80 -18.40 12.15
N SER A 359 4.89 -19.00 13.33
CA SER A 359 4.62 -18.31 14.61
C SER A 359 5.60 -17.19 14.93
N ASP A 360 6.82 -17.20 14.36
CA ASP A 360 7.90 -16.27 14.69
C ASP A 360 7.89 -14.99 13.82
N ILE A 361 7.02 -14.91 12.80
CA ILE A 361 6.94 -13.74 11.91
C ILE A 361 6.72 -12.43 12.67
N GLY A 362 5.94 -12.49 13.75
CA GLY A 362 5.70 -11.34 14.64
C GLY A 362 6.97 -10.87 15.32
N TYR A 363 7.77 -11.77 15.87
CA TYR A 363 9.03 -11.41 16.55
C TYR A 363 10.05 -10.80 15.60
N ALA A 364 10.20 -11.35 14.39
CA ALA A 364 11.10 -10.80 13.39
C ALA A 364 10.70 -9.36 12.99
N GLY A 365 9.40 -9.12 12.79
CA GLY A 365 8.89 -7.78 12.55
C GLY A 365 9.07 -6.85 13.77
N ALA A 366 8.85 -7.35 14.98
CA ALA A 366 8.98 -6.59 16.23
C ALA A 366 10.41 -6.07 16.43
N VAL A 367 11.45 -6.87 16.14
CA VAL A 367 12.85 -6.42 16.22
C VAL A 367 13.09 -5.18 15.37
N LEU A 368 12.60 -5.19 14.12
CA LEU A 368 12.72 -4.04 13.21
C LEU A 368 11.92 -2.82 13.71
N ALA A 369 10.69 -3.03 14.24
CA ALA A 369 9.89 -1.95 14.82
C ALA A 369 10.60 -1.33 16.04
N PHE A 370 11.21 -2.15 16.89
CA PHE A 370 11.95 -1.67 18.05
C PHE A 370 13.20 -0.85 17.69
N ILE A 371 13.97 -1.32 16.71
CA ILE A 371 15.12 -0.57 16.16
C ILE A 371 14.65 0.77 15.63
N THR A 372 13.52 0.80 14.91
CA THR A 372 12.93 2.02 14.39
C THR A 372 12.49 2.97 15.49
N PHE A 373 11.90 2.46 16.57
CA PHE A 373 11.50 3.25 17.72
C PHE A 373 12.72 3.86 18.45
N ILE A 374 13.82 3.11 18.58
CA ILE A 374 15.07 3.65 19.13
C ILE A 374 15.63 4.76 18.24
N TYR A 375 15.67 4.55 16.91
CA TYR A 375 16.14 5.52 15.94
C TYR A 375 15.31 6.82 15.99
N TRP A 376 14.00 6.70 16.05
CA TRP A 376 13.09 7.82 16.25
C TRP A 376 13.45 8.62 17.51
N ASN A 377 13.52 7.97 18.66
CA ASN A 377 13.70 8.65 19.94
C ASN A 377 15.10 9.28 20.12
N LYS A 378 16.17 8.57 19.69
CA LYS A 378 17.54 9.05 19.90
C LYS A 378 17.99 10.09 18.88
N ILE A 379 17.51 10.00 17.64
CA ILE A 379 18.04 10.80 16.53
C ILE A 379 17.00 11.81 16.04
N ILE A 380 15.84 11.36 15.56
CA ILE A 380 14.92 12.25 14.84
C ILE A 380 14.21 13.21 15.76
N LYS A 381 13.67 12.71 16.85
CA LYS A 381 12.96 13.51 17.84
C LYS A 381 13.85 14.62 18.43
N LYS A 382 15.15 14.35 18.59
CA LYS A 382 16.15 15.34 19.00
C LYS A 382 16.34 16.39 17.92
N LYS A 383 16.63 16.00 16.68
CA LYS A 383 16.79 16.90 15.53
C LYS A 383 15.57 17.80 15.29
N MET A 384 14.36 17.24 15.41
CA MET A 384 13.12 18.00 15.24
C MET A 384 12.93 19.05 16.35
N LYS A 385 13.25 18.71 17.61
CA LYS A 385 13.19 19.66 18.73
C LYS A 385 14.21 20.78 18.57
N GLU A 386 15.45 20.46 18.18
CA GLU A 386 16.48 21.46 17.91
C GLU A 386 16.06 22.42 16.79
N LYS A 387 15.47 21.90 15.71
CA LYS A 387 14.93 22.72 14.62
C LYS A 387 13.79 23.64 15.07
N ALA A 388 12.90 23.16 15.95
CA ALA A 388 11.78 23.94 16.47
C ALA A 388 12.23 25.07 17.44
N VAL A 389 13.41 24.99 18.03
CA VAL A 389 13.98 26.03 18.91
C VAL A 389 14.71 27.11 18.08
N CYS A 390 15.19 26.78 16.88
CA CYS A 390 15.91 27.71 15.98
C CYS A 390 14.99 28.49 15.02
N CYS A 391 13.70 28.17 14.96
CA CYS A 391 12.65 28.92 14.23
C CYS A 391 11.81 29.75 15.20
#